data_589020cdedd265ecaa1fd87b46d87f5b
#
_entry.id   589020cdedd265ecaa1fd87b46d87f5b
#
_cell.length_a   1.000
_cell.length_b   1.000
_cell.length_c   1.000
_cell.angle_alpha   90.00
_cell.angle_beta   90.00
_cell.angle_gamma   90.00
#
_symmetry.space_group_name_H-M   'P 1'
#
loop_
_entity.id
_entity.type
_entity.pdbx_description
1 polymer ?
#
loop_
_entity_poly.entity_id
_entity_poly.type
_entity_poly.pdbx_seq_one_letter_code
_entity_poly.pdbx_strand_id
1 'polypeptide(L)'
;EKYMSSTTAAAAHDDHHHGPEKGLLRWVKTTNHKDIGTLYLWFSFAMLLVGGAFAMGIRSELLQPGLQLFEPQFYNQLTTMHGLIMVFGAIMPAFVGLANWLIPMMVGAPDMALPRMNNWSFWILPFAGTILLSTFFMEGGAPAFGWTFYAPLSTTFAPDSTDFFIFAIHLLGFSSIMGAINIIATVLNMKAPEMRLMDMPLFVWTWLITSFLLIGAMPVLAGAVTMMLTDRNFGTAFFDAAGGGDPVMFQHIFWFFGHPEVYIMILPAFGIISHIIPTFARKPLFGYSSMVYATASIAFLSYIVWAHHMFLTGMPVAGELYFMYATMLIAVPTGVKVFNWVATMWKGSMTFETPMLWALSFVFLFTIGGFSGLMLGIAPADIQYHDTYFVVAHFHYVLVTGALWGIIAAVFYWLPKWTGKMYNERLAKIHFWIATISVNVTFFPQHFIGLAGMPRRIPDYALQFADFNLVSSIGSFAFGLSFILFTYILVDCIRNGKPAEARPWGSAKGLEWTLAAPVAYHTFDEPPTRAEILAESQHS
;
A
#
# COMPACT_ATOMS: atom_id res chain seq x y z
N GLU A 1 -33.61 -30.00 -47.10
CA GLU A 1 -32.56 -28.97 -47.26
C GLU A 1 -31.49 -29.17 -46.22
N LYS A 2 -30.29 -29.54 -46.71
CA LYS A 2 -29.10 -29.85 -45.91
C LYS A 2 -28.44 -28.55 -45.41
N TYR A 3 -28.32 -28.41 -44.11
CA TYR A 3 -27.31 -27.49 -43.54
C TYR A 3 -26.05 -28.28 -43.19
N MET A 4 -24.99 -27.98 -43.91
CA MET A 4 -23.63 -28.45 -43.65
C MET A 4 -23.14 -27.83 -42.31
N SER A 5 -22.85 -28.68 -41.36
CA SER A 5 -22.09 -28.30 -40.18
C SER A 5 -20.61 -28.28 -40.56
N SER A 6 -20.01 -27.11 -40.70
CA SER A 6 -18.56 -26.97 -40.73
C SER A 6 -18.05 -26.99 -39.28
N THR A 7 -17.60 -28.12 -38.83
CA THR A 7 -16.73 -28.26 -37.67
C THR A 7 -15.36 -27.69 -38.02
N THR A 8 -15.14 -26.42 -37.76
CA THR A 8 -13.80 -25.90 -37.60
C THR A 8 -13.24 -26.47 -36.30
N ALA A 9 -12.41 -27.50 -36.45
CA ALA A 9 -11.54 -27.94 -35.38
C ALA A 9 -10.69 -26.75 -34.93
N ALA A 10 -10.98 -26.23 -33.75
CA ALA A 10 -10.04 -25.33 -33.05
C ALA A 10 -8.75 -26.13 -32.89
N ALA A 11 -7.68 -25.67 -33.54
CA ALA A 11 -6.36 -26.19 -33.29
C ALA A 11 -6.10 -26.03 -31.79
N ALA A 12 -6.04 -27.17 -31.09
CA ALA A 12 -5.51 -27.19 -29.73
C ALA A 12 -4.09 -26.64 -29.84
N HIS A 13 -3.85 -25.46 -29.29
CA HIS A 13 -2.52 -25.01 -29.01
C HIS A 13 -1.95 -25.98 -27.97
N ASP A 14 -1.08 -26.83 -28.47
CA ASP A 14 -0.17 -27.65 -27.68
C ASP A 14 0.79 -26.70 -26.98
N ASP A 15 0.33 -26.06 -25.90
CA ASP A 15 1.21 -25.34 -24.96
C ASP A 15 1.95 -26.42 -24.15
N HIS A 16 2.94 -27.01 -24.81
CA HIS A 16 3.88 -27.90 -24.17
C HIS A 16 4.51 -27.20 -22.98
N HIS A 17 4.53 -27.87 -21.84
CA HIS A 17 5.19 -27.59 -20.59
C HIS A 17 6.67 -27.22 -20.78
N HIS A 18 6.92 -26.04 -21.32
CA HIS A 18 8.24 -25.45 -21.29
C HIS A 18 8.41 -24.77 -19.93
N GLY A 19 9.33 -25.28 -19.12
CA GLY A 19 9.78 -24.60 -17.91
C GLY A 19 10.20 -23.16 -18.25
N PRO A 20 10.39 -22.29 -17.22
CA PRO A 20 10.68 -20.88 -17.44
C PRO A 20 11.88 -20.68 -18.36
N GLU A 21 11.82 -19.70 -19.25
CA GLU A 21 12.98 -19.24 -20.02
C GLU A 21 14.16 -18.97 -19.08
N LYS A 22 15.39 -19.11 -19.58
CA LYS A 22 16.60 -18.89 -18.76
C LYS A 22 17.14 -17.48 -18.98
N GLY A 23 17.79 -16.93 -17.96
CA GLY A 23 18.48 -15.65 -18.03
C GLY A 23 17.56 -14.43 -17.89
N LEU A 24 18.05 -13.26 -18.32
CA LEU A 24 17.33 -11.97 -18.18
C LEU A 24 16.05 -11.91 -19.01
N LEU A 25 15.99 -12.58 -20.15
CA LEU A 25 14.81 -12.59 -21.02
C LEU A 25 13.58 -13.19 -20.32
N ARG A 26 13.77 -14.13 -19.38
CA ARG A 26 12.69 -14.63 -18.54
C ARG A 26 11.94 -13.46 -17.90
N TRP A 27 12.65 -12.59 -17.22
CA TRP A 27 12.07 -11.50 -16.45
C TRP A 27 11.39 -10.42 -17.31
N VAL A 28 11.94 -10.17 -18.50
CA VAL A 28 11.39 -9.17 -19.42
C VAL A 28 10.11 -9.67 -20.11
N LYS A 29 10.06 -10.95 -20.49
CA LYS A 29 8.98 -11.51 -21.30
C LYS A 29 7.96 -12.33 -20.51
N THR A 30 8.23 -12.61 -19.24
CA THR A 30 7.36 -13.46 -18.42
C THR A 30 5.93 -12.96 -18.40
N THR A 31 5.00 -13.89 -18.53
CA THR A 31 3.58 -13.65 -18.30
C THR A 31 3.08 -14.37 -17.04
N ASN A 32 3.95 -15.14 -16.38
CA ASN A 32 3.61 -15.87 -15.17
C ASN A 32 3.39 -14.91 -13.98
N HIS A 33 2.27 -15.06 -13.30
CA HIS A 33 1.88 -14.18 -12.19
C HIS A 33 2.88 -14.18 -11.03
N LYS A 34 3.58 -15.29 -10.76
CA LYS A 34 4.57 -15.39 -9.67
C LYS A 34 5.87 -14.64 -10.00
N ASP A 35 6.32 -14.75 -11.27
CA ASP A 35 7.48 -13.98 -11.73
C ASP A 35 7.18 -12.48 -11.69
N ILE A 36 6.02 -12.05 -12.19
CA ILE A 36 5.59 -10.65 -12.17
C ILE A 36 5.44 -10.16 -10.74
N GLY A 37 4.82 -10.95 -9.86
CA GLY A 37 4.72 -10.63 -8.44
C GLY A 37 6.10 -10.47 -7.78
N THR A 38 7.07 -11.30 -8.14
CA THR A 38 8.45 -11.20 -7.66
C THR A 38 9.11 -9.89 -8.15
N LEU A 39 8.90 -9.51 -9.41
CA LEU A 39 9.39 -8.24 -9.94
C LEU A 39 8.81 -7.03 -9.18
N TYR A 40 7.51 -7.04 -8.93
CA TYR A 40 6.84 -6.01 -8.12
C TYR A 40 7.42 -5.91 -6.71
N LEU A 41 7.64 -7.04 -6.03
CA LEU A 41 8.18 -7.06 -4.67
C LEU A 41 9.61 -6.53 -4.61
N TRP A 42 10.48 -6.90 -5.53
CA TRP A 42 11.85 -6.38 -5.58
C TRP A 42 11.91 -4.89 -5.95
N PHE A 43 11.09 -4.45 -6.91
CA PHE A 43 10.98 -3.03 -7.24
C PHE A 43 10.50 -2.22 -6.03
N SER A 44 9.43 -2.67 -5.39
CA SER A 44 8.88 -2.05 -4.18
C SER A 44 9.93 -1.97 -3.06
N PHE A 45 10.67 -3.04 -2.84
CA PHE A 45 11.72 -3.07 -1.83
C PHE A 45 12.85 -2.06 -2.15
N ALA A 46 13.28 -1.97 -3.40
CA ALA A 46 14.25 -0.97 -3.83
C ALA A 46 13.73 0.47 -3.59
N MET A 47 12.47 0.74 -3.96
CA MET A 47 11.85 2.04 -3.73
C MET A 47 11.68 2.35 -2.23
N LEU A 48 11.37 1.35 -1.41
CA LEU A 48 11.33 1.49 0.06
C LEU A 48 12.68 1.95 0.62
N LEU A 49 13.78 1.40 0.12
CA LEU A 49 15.13 1.81 0.54
C LEU A 49 15.46 3.24 0.07
N VAL A 50 15.10 3.59 -1.16
CA VAL A 50 15.31 4.97 -1.69
C VAL A 50 14.47 5.99 -0.92
N GLY A 51 13.17 5.77 -0.78
CA GLY A 51 12.29 6.67 -0.01
C GLY A 51 12.65 6.71 1.47
N GLY A 52 13.15 5.59 2.03
CA GLY A 52 13.69 5.52 3.38
C GLY A 52 14.97 6.35 3.56
N ALA A 53 15.87 6.35 2.57
CA ALA A 53 17.06 7.20 2.59
C ALA A 53 16.69 8.69 2.59
N PHE A 54 15.66 9.10 1.84
CA PHE A 54 15.15 10.47 1.90
C PHE A 54 14.57 10.81 3.28
N ALA A 55 13.85 9.88 3.91
CA ALA A 55 13.38 10.06 5.29
C ALA A 55 14.54 10.21 6.28
N MET A 56 15.63 9.47 6.10
CA MET A 56 16.84 9.65 6.93
C MET A 56 17.46 11.03 6.72
N GLY A 57 17.48 11.55 5.49
CA GLY A 57 17.89 12.92 5.20
C GLY A 57 17.03 13.95 5.94
N ILE A 58 15.70 13.83 5.84
CA ILE A 58 14.73 14.69 6.55
C ILE A 58 15.00 14.69 8.07
N ARG A 59 15.18 13.52 8.67
CA ARG A 59 15.40 13.42 10.12
C ARG A 59 16.79 13.85 10.54
N SER A 60 17.80 13.75 9.67
CA SER A 60 19.12 14.29 9.91
C SER A 60 19.11 15.82 9.96
N GLU A 61 18.37 16.48 9.06
CA GLU A 61 18.18 17.93 9.08
C GLU A 61 17.50 18.38 10.38
N LEU A 62 16.45 17.66 10.79
CA LEU A 62 15.65 18.00 11.97
C LEU A 62 16.23 17.47 13.29
N LEU A 63 17.48 17.00 13.32
CA LEU A 63 18.12 16.50 14.54
C LEU A 63 18.34 17.63 15.55
N GLN A 64 18.65 18.82 15.06
CA GLN A 64 18.88 20.04 15.85
C GLN A 64 18.17 21.22 15.16
N PRO A 65 17.80 22.27 15.93
CA PRO A 65 17.27 23.51 15.34
C PRO A 65 18.33 24.23 14.50
N GLY A 66 17.88 25.00 13.53
CA GLY A 66 18.69 25.67 12.51
C GLY A 66 18.95 24.78 11.30
N LEU A 67 19.31 25.40 10.18
CA LEU A 67 19.71 24.67 8.97
C LEU A 67 21.03 23.95 9.20
N GLN A 68 21.06 22.63 9.04
CA GLN A 68 22.21 21.80 9.36
C GLN A 68 22.94 21.28 8.13
N LEU A 69 22.23 20.61 7.21
CA LEU A 69 22.81 19.83 6.14
C LEU A 69 22.35 20.28 4.75
N PHE A 70 21.12 20.78 4.64
CA PHE A 70 20.47 21.01 3.36
C PHE A 70 19.96 22.45 3.22
N GLU A 71 20.08 22.96 2.01
CA GLU A 71 19.35 24.17 1.62
C GLU A 71 17.83 23.90 1.68
N PRO A 72 17.01 24.89 2.09
CA PRO A 72 15.56 24.68 2.26
C PRO A 72 14.85 24.12 1.04
N GLN A 73 15.26 24.51 -0.15
CA GLN A 73 14.66 24.00 -1.39
C GLN A 73 14.96 22.50 -1.59
N PHE A 74 16.19 22.07 -1.32
CA PHE A 74 16.54 20.65 -1.42
C PHE A 74 15.83 19.81 -0.35
N TYR A 75 15.69 20.34 0.87
CA TYR A 75 14.89 19.69 1.91
C TYR A 75 13.43 19.48 1.47
N ASN A 76 12.82 20.49 0.82
CA ASN A 76 11.47 20.37 0.28
C ASN A 76 11.37 19.32 -0.83
N GLN A 77 12.41 19.18 -1.65
CA GLN A 77 12.52 18.10 -2.65
C GLN A 77 12.56 16.73 -1.97
N LEU A 78 13.38 16.56 -0.92
CA LEU A 78 13.45 15.31 -0.16
C LEU A 78 12.08 14.95 0.45
N THR A 79 11.40 15.93 1.04
CA THR A 79 10.08 15.73 1.65
C THR A 79 9.04 15.30 0.62
N THR A 80 9.02 15.97 -0.54
CA THR A 80 8.11 15.66 -1.65
C THR A 80 8.37 14.26 -2.19
N MET A 81 9.62 13.97 -2.51
CA MET A 81 10.02 12.71 -3.13
C MET A 81 9.91 11.53 -2.16
N HIS A 82 10.16 11.73 -0.85
CA HIS A 82 9.88 10.73 0.16
C HIS A 82 8.42 10.28 0.10
N GLY A 83 7.48 11.22 0.15
CA GLY A 83 6.05 10.90 0.11
C GLY A 83 5.64 10.18 -1.17
N LEU A 84 6.04 10.68 -2.33
CA LEU A 84 5.70 10.12 -3.64
C LEU A 84 6.26 8.71 -3.83
N ILE A 85 7.53 8.50 -3.49
CA ILE A 85 8.18 7.19 -3.63
C ILE A 85 7.63 6.19 -2.65
N MET A 86 7.34 6.58 -1.41
CA MET A 86 6.76 5.66 -0.43
C MET A 86 5.35 5.22 -0.82
N VAL A 87 4.50 6.13 -1.29
CA VAL A 87 3.13 5.80 -1.69
C VAL A 87 3.12 5.00 -2.98
N PHE A 88 3.60 5.60 -4.09
CA PHE A 88 3.45 5.04 -5.43
C PHE A 88 4.56 4.06 -5.84
N GLY A 89 5.74 4.14 -5.22
CA GLY A 89 6.87 3.27 -5.55
C GLY A 89 7.04 2.08 -4.62
N ALA A 90 6.72 2.24 -3.31
CA ALA A 90 6.93 1.19 -2.33
C ALA A 90 5.63 0.49 -1.91
N ILE A 91 4.68 1.18 -1.27
CA ILE A 91 3.51 0.55 -0.64
C ILE A 91 2.57 -0.08 -1.69
N MET A 92 2.11 0.71 -2.67
CA MET A 92 1.18 0.20 -3.68
C MET A 92 1.78 -0.95 -4.49
N PRO A 93 3.00 -0.85 -5.06
CA PRO A 93 3.59 -1.96 -5.80
C PRO A 93 3.86 -3.21 -4.96
N ALA A 94 4.18 -3.07 -3.66
CA ALA A 94 4.31 -4.23 -2.77
C ALA A 94 3.01 -5.02 -2.67
N PHE A 95 1.89 -4.34 -2.46
CA PHE A 95 0.58 -4.99 -2.40
C PHE A 95 0.17 -5.60 -3.74
N VAL A 96 0.46 -4.94 -4.87
CA VAL A 96 0.22 -5.51 -6.21
C VAL A 96 1.08 -6.76 -6.41
N GLY A 97 2.32 -6.75 -5.95
CA GLY A 97 3.21 -7.92 -5.98
C GLY A 97 2.66 -9.10 -5.18
N LEU A 98 2.16 -8.83 -3.97
CA LEU A 98 1.48 -9.82 -3.13
C LEU A 98 0.22 -10.36 -3.81
N ALA A 99 -0.60 -9.48 -4.42
CA ALA A 99 -1.79 -9.87 -5.15
C ALA A 99 -1.48 -10.80 -6.32
N ASN A 100 -0.48 -10.43 -7.12
CA ASN A 100 -0.01 -11.26 -8.24
C ASN A 100 0.44 -12.65 -7.76
N TRP A 101 1.22 -12.72 -6.69
CA TRP A 101 1.65 -14.00 -6.14
C TRP A 101 0.50 -14.85 -5.61
N LEU A 102 -0.42 -14.26 -4.86
CA LEU A 102 -1.34 -14.98 -3.98
C LEU A 102 -2.73 -15.19 -4.57
N ILE A 103 -3.29 -14.19 -5.28
CA ILE A 103 -4.69 -14.25 -5.71
C ILE A 103 -4.98 -15.48 -6.60
N PRO A 104 -4.22 -15.76 -7.68
CA PRO A 104 -4.49 -16.94 -8.47
C PRO A 104 -4.45 -18.23 -7.64
N MET A 105 -3.46 -18.36 -6.76
CA MET A 105 -3.34 -19.54 -5.89
C MET A 105 -4.49 -19.65 -4.88
N MET A 106 -4.98 -18.53 -4.36
CA MET A 106 -6.07 -18.50 -3.37
C MET A 106 -7.43 -18.78 -3.99
N VAL A 107 -7.62 -18.47 -5.27
CA VAL A 107 -8.90 -18.73 -5.97
C VAL A 107 -8.88 -19.99 -6.83
N GLY A 108 -7.76 -20.73 -6.86
CA GLY A 108 -7.61 -21.94 -7.66
C GLY A 108 -7.50 -21.66 -9.16
N ALA A 109 -6.99 -20.51 -9.55
CA ALA A 109 -6.74 -20.13 -10.93
C ALA A 109 -5.30 -20.50 -11.36
N PRO A 110 -5.08 -20.90 -12.62
CA PRO A 110 -3.73 -21.25 -13.11
C PRO A 110 -2.83 -20.01 -13.29
N ASP A 111 -3.40 -18.86 -13.63
CA ASP A 111 -2.68 -17.57 -13.79
C ASP A 111 -3.68 -16.40 -13.69
N MET A 112 -3.18 -15.16 -13.90
CA MET A 112 -4.01 -13.96 -14.05
C MET A 112 -4.78 -14.00 -15.39
N ALA A 113 -5.93 -13.34 -15.44
CA ALA A 113 -6.80 -13.33 -16.62
C ALA A 113 -6.17 -12.67 -17.85
N LEU A 114 -5.32 -11.66 -17.66
CA LEU A 114 -4.71 -10.87 -18.71
C LEU A 114 -3.17 -10.85 -18.56
N PRO A 115 -2.47 -11.97 -18.84
CA PRO A 115 -1.06 -12.13 -18.48
C PRO A 115 -0.13 -11.14 -19.17
N ARG A 116 -0.37 -10.80 -20.46
CA ARG A 116 0.44 -9.80 -21.20
C ARG A 116 0.26 -8.39 -20.65
N MET A 117 -0.97 -8.01 -20.30
CA MET A 117 -1.25 -6.73 -19.67
C MET A 117 -0.62 -6.67 -18.27
N ASN A 118 -0.56 -7.79 -17.57
CA ASN A 118 0.09 -7.92 -16.27
C ASN A 118 1.60 -7.64 -16.37
N ASN A 119 2.29 -8.22 -17.36
CA ASN A 119 3.69 -7.91 -17.62
C ASN A 119 3.88 -6.42 -17.92
N TRP A 120 3.05 -5.85 -18.78
CA TRP A 120 3.14 -4.45 -19.13
C TRP A 120 2.89 -3.52 -17.95
N SER A 121 1.91 -3.83 -17.09
CA SER A 121 1.64 -3.04 -15.88
C SER A 121 2.87 -2.94 -14.97
N PHE A 122 3.66 -4.00 -14.87
CA PHE A 122 4.90 -3.94 -14.12
C PHE A 122 5.96 -3.07 -14.81
N TRP A 123 6.26 -3.31 -16.10
CA TRP A 123 7.39 -2.67 -16.75
C TRP A 123 7.24 -1.15 -16.91
N ILE A 124 6.01 -0.62 -16.84
CA ILE A 124 5.78 0.83 -16.77
C ILE A 124 6.36 1.42 -15.47
N LEU A 125 6.34 0.70 -14.34
CA LEU A 125 6.79 1.23 -13.04
C LEU A 125 8.27 1.62 -13.00
N PRO A 126 9.24 0.79 -13.45
CA PRO A 126 10.64 1.19 -13.50
C PRO A 126 10.88 2.43 -14.37
N PHE A 127 10.15 2.58 -15.48
CA PHE A 127 10.22 3.78 -16.30
C PHE A 127 9.69 5.01 -15.56
N ALA A 128 8.53 4.91 -14.93
CA ALA A 128 7.95 5.99 -14.15
C ALA A 128 8.87 6.38 -12.97
N GLY A 129 9.41 5.42 -12.25
CA GLY A 129 10.37 5.63 -11.17
C GLY A 129 11.65 6.30 -11.65
N THR A 130 12.16 5.91 -12.82
CA THR A 130 13.35 6.52 -13.43
C THR A 130 13.09 7.96 -13.82
N ILE A 131 11.95 8.26 -14.47
CA ILE A 131 11.56 9.63 -14.82
C ILE A 131 11.46 10.47 -13.54
N LEU A 132 10.79 9.97 -12.51
CA LEU A 132 10.61 10.68 -11.25
C LEU A 132 11.96 10.98 -10.58
N LEU A 133 12.86 10.02 -10.47
CA LEU A 133 14.18 10.21 -9.86
C LEU A 133 15.10 11.08 -10.72
N SER A 134 14.96 11.08 -12.04
CA SER A 134 15.77 11.92 -12.92
C SER A 134 15.52 13.42 -12.72
N THR A 135 14.37 13.81 -12.14
CA THR A 135 14.07 15.20 -11.84
C THR A 135 15.08 15.86 -10.90
N PHE A 136 15.74 15.11 -10.03
CA PHE A 136 16.82 15.64 -9.19
C PHE A 136 18.02 16.22 -9.98
N PHE A 137 18.22 15.76 -11.20
CA PHE A 137 19.34 16.15 -12.07
C PHE A 137 18.95 17.20 -13.12
N MET A 138 17.72 17.65 -13.11
CA MET A 138 17.22 18.69 -14.01
C MET A 138 17.42 20.09 -13.42
N GLU A 139 17.37 21.11 -14.27
CA GLU A 139 17.40 22.51 -13.82
C GLU A 139 16.21 22.80 -12.87
N GLY A 140 16.51 23.45 -11.75
CA GLY A 140 15.55 23.68 -10.67
C GLY A 140 15.35 22.49 -9.72
N GLY A 141 15.91 21.31 -10.03
CA GLY A 141 15.85 20.10 -9.19
C GLY A 141 14.50 19.40 -9.24
N ALA A 142 14.28 18.49 -8.30
CA ALA A 142 13.03 17.73 -8.16
C ALA A 142 11.88 18.62 -7.67
N PRO A 143 10.60 18.18 -7.84
CA PRO A 143 9.44 18.86 -7.27
C PRO A 143 9.57 19.06 -5.76
N ALA A 144 9.19 20.27 -5.28
CA ALA A 144 9.38 20.71 -3.90
C ALA A 144 8.10 21.17 -3.20
N PHE A 145 6.95 20.81 -3.72
CA PHE A 145 5.63 21.28 -3.29
C PHE A 145 4.85 20.27 -2.42
N GLY A 146 5.50 19.22 -1.95
CA GLY A 146 4.88 18.13 -1.19
C GLY A 146 4.15 17.11 -2.08
N TRP A 147 3.83 15.95 -1.51
CA TRP A 147 3.21 14.85 -2.25
C TRP A 147 1.77 15.13 -2.73
N THR A 148 1.15 16.18 -2.24
CA THR A 148 -0.19 16.64 -2.63
C THR A 148 -0.19 17.64 -3.78
N PHE A 149 0.99 18.15 -4.13
CA PHE A 149 1.27 19.06 -5.26
C PHE A 149 0.22 20.14 -5.53
N TYR A 150 -0.15 20.91 -4.50
CA TYR A 150 -1.15 21.96 -4.59
C TYR A 150 -0.75 23.09 -5.53
N ALA A 151 -1.71 23.52 -6.36
CA ALA A 151 -1.63 24.79 -7.07
C ALA A 151 -1.86 25.96 -6.06
N PRO A 152 -1.26 27.15 -6.29
CA PRO A 152 -0.42 27.57 -7.43
C PRO A 152 1.04 27.18 -7.31
N LEU A 153 1.48 26.54 -6.20
CA LEU A 153 2.87 26.19 -5.99
C LEU A 153 3.39 25.20 -7.04
N SER A 154 2.54 24.24 -7.45
CA SER A 154 2.86 23.24 -8.47
C SER A 154 2.65 23.72 -9.91
N THR A 155 1.98 24.85 -10.12
CA THR A 155 1.75 25.45 -11.44
C THR A 155 2.71 26.61 -11.70
N THR A 156 2.46 27.77 -11.10
CA THR A 156 3.19 29.01 -11.40
C THR A 156 4.62 29.04 -10.85
N PHE A 157 4.87 28.41 -9.69
CA PHE A 157 6.15 28.51 -8.97
C PHE A 157 7.02 27.25 -9.09
N ALA A 158 6.56 26.24 -9.81
CA ALA A 158 7.27 24.98 -9.94
C ALA A 158 8.26 24.98 -11.12
N PRO A 159 9.41 24.28 -10.99
CA PRO A 159 10.38 24.15 -12.07
C PRO A 159 9.84 23.26 -13.22
N ASP A 160 10.52 23.31 -14.38
CA ASP A 160 10.14 22.51 -15.57
C ASP A 160 10.18 21.01 -15.34
N SER A 161 10.99 20.54 -14.39
CA SER A 161 11.01 19.13 -13.94
C SER A 161 9.63 18.65 -13.47
N THR A 162 8.72 19.54 -13.12
CA THR A 162 7.34 19.22 -12.72
C THR A 162 6.56 18.56 -13.85
N ASP A 163 6.83 18.86 -15.11
CA ASP A 163 6.16 18.19 -16.23
C ASP A 163 6.57 16.72 -16.34
N PHE A 164 7.83 16.41 -16.05
CA PHE A 164 8.31 15.02 -15.93
C PHE A 164 7.67 14.29 -14.76
N PHE A 165 7.50 14.96 -13.62
CA PHE A 165 6.72 14.44 -12.51
C PHE A 165 5.28 14.11 -12.92
N ILE A 166 4.60 14.99 -13.65
CA ILE A 166 3.23 14.77 -14.15
C ILE A 166 3.19 13.52 -15.05
N PHE A 167 4.13 13.37 -15.98
CA PHE A 167 4.23 12.17 -16.81
C PHE A 167 4.47 10.90 -15.99
N ALA A 168 5.34 10.95 -14.98
CA ALA A 168 5.56 9.82 -14.08
C ALA A 168 4.27 9.42 -13.35
N ILE A 169 3.50 10.37 -12.83
CA ILE A 169 2.21 10.09 -12.17
C ILE A 169 1.19 9.47 -13.15
N HIS A 170 1.13 9.93 -14.39
CA HIS A 170 0.27 9.29 -15.41
C HIS A 170 0.66 7.83 -15.64
N LEU A 171 1.95 7.53 -15.77
CA LEU A 171 2.42 6.16 -15.96
C LEU A 171 2.09 5.26 -14.75
N LEU A 172 2.27 5.78 -13.53
CA LEU A 172 1.90 5.07 -12.29
C LEU A 172 0.39 4.80 -12.24
N GLY A 173 -0.41 5.76 -12.64
CA GLY A 173 -1.87 5.62 -12.75
C GLY A 173 -2.27 4.55 -13.77
N PHE A 174 -1.68 4.53 -14.94
CA PHE A 174 -1.90 3.51 -15.96
C PHE A 174 -1.57 2.11 -15.46
N SER A 175 -0.41 1.94 -14.81
CA SER A 175 -0.02 0.67 -14.19
C SER A 175 -1.09 0.19 -13.21
N SER A 176 -1.54 1.07 -12.32
CA SER A 176 -2.53 0.75 -11.28
C SER A 176 -3.88 0.34 -11.86
N ILE A 177 -4.38 1.06 -12.88
CA ILE A 177 -5.65 0.73 -13.56
C ILE A 177 -5.56 -0.63 -14.26
N MET A 178 -4.47 -0.90 -14.97
CA MET A 178 -4.27 -2.19 -15.63
C MET A 178 -4.23 -3.34 -14.64
N GLY A 179 -3.53 -3.17 -13.50
CA GLY A 179 -3.51 -4.14 -12.42
C GLY A 179 -4.90 -4.38 -11.83
N ALA A 180 -5.67 -3.31 -11.59
CA ALA A 180 -7.02 -3.40 -11.04
C ALA A 180 -7.97 -4.16 -11.98
N ILE A 181 -7.98 -3.84 -13.28
CA ILE A 181 -8.77 -4.55 -14.29
C ILE A 181 -8.42 -6.04 -14.30
N ASN A 182 -7.14 -6.36 -14.26
CA ASN A 182 -6.66 -7.73 -14.28
C ASN A 182 -7.10 -8.52 -13.04
N ILE A 183 -7.00 -7.92 -11.86
CA ILE A 183 -7.45 -8.56 -10.60
C ILE A 183 -8.95 -8.80 -10.64
N ILE A 184 -9.77 -7.83 -11.04
CA ILE A 184 -11.23 -8.01 -11.16
C ILE A 184 -11.54 -9.16 -12.11
N ALA A 185 -10.94 -9.15 -13.31
CA ALA A 185 -11.16 -10.19 -14.31
C ALA A 185 -10.75 -11.58 -13.79
N THR A 186 -9.61 -11.67 -13.10
CA THR A 186 -9.11 -12.92 -12.51
C THR A 186 -10.07 -13.45 -11.46
N VAL A 187 -10.43 -12.62 -10.48
CA VAL A 187 -11.27 -13.04 -9.35
C VAL A 187 -12.67 -13.43 -9.80
N LEU A 188 -13.27 -12.66 -10.70
CA LEU A 188 -14.66 -12.91 -11.11
C LEU A 188 -14.79 -14.05 -12.14
N ASN A 189 -13.82 -14.18 -13.06
CA ASN A 189 -13.94 -15.09 -14.20
C ASN A 189 -13.07 -16.35 -14.10
N MET A 190 -11.98 -16.33 -13.30
CA MET A 190 -11.02 -17.43 -13.27
C MET A 190 -10.96 -18.18 -11.93
N LYS A 191 -11.71 -17.75 -10.91
CA LYS A 191 -11.82 -18.53 -9.68
C LYS A 191 -12.33 -19.94 -10.00
N ALA A 192 -11.92 -20.92 -9.21
CA ALA A 192 -12.39 -22.30 -9.36
C ALA A 192 -13.94 -22.35 -9.54
N PRO A 193 -14.45 -23.13 -10.49
CA PRO A 193 -15.89 -23.12 -10.83
C PRO A 193 -16.80 -23.38 -9.63
N GLU A 194 -16.36 -24.22 -8.70
CA GLU A 194 -17.13 -24.58 -7.51
C GLU A 194 -16.94 -23.59 -6.33
N MET A 195 -16.07 -22.57 -6.47
CA MET A 195 -15.87 -21.53 -5.46
C MET A 195 -16.96 -20.46 -5.58
N ARG A 196 -17.77 -20.31 -4.55
CA ARG A 196 -18.70 -19.18 -4.43
C ARG A 196 -17.96 -17.93 -3.92
N LEU A 197 -18.53 -16.74 -4.15
CA LEU A 197 -17.91 -15.50 -3.70
C LEU A 197 -17.63 -15.48 -2.19
N MET A 198 -18.59 -15.96 -1.38
CA MET A 198 -18.45 -15.99 0.09
C MET A 198 -17.57 -17.15 0.58
N ASP A 199 -16.99 -17.96 -0.31
CA ASP A 199 -15.95 -18.93 0.04
C ASP A 199 -14.53 -18.34 -0.15
N MET A 200 -14.42 -17.20 -0.84
CA MET A 200 -13.12 -16.58 -1.12
C MET A 200 -12.41 -16.09 0.16
N PRO A 201 -11.09 -16.26 0.23
CA PRO A 201 -10.31 -15.70 1.33
C PRO A 201 -10.43 -14.17 1.44
N LEU A 202 -10.30 -13.62 2.65
CA LEU A 202 -10.47 -12.17 2.86
C LEU A 202 -9.44 -11.32 2.12
N PHE A 203 -8.24 -11.80 1.91
CA PHE A 203 -7.25 -11.09 1.09
C PHE A 203 -7.76 -10.90 -0.35
N VAL A 204 -8.41 -11.89 -0.92
CA VAL A 204 -9.03 -11.78 -2.25
C VAL A 204 -10.18 -10.76 -2.25
N TRP A 205 -11.04 -10.76 -1.23
CA TRP A 205 -12.09 -9.77 -1.08
C TRP A 205 -11.55 -8.34 -0.95
N THR A 206 -10.53 -8.14 -0.11
CA THR A 206 -9.93 -6.81 0.06
C THR A 206 -9.34 -6.30 -1.26
N TRP A 207 -8.72 -7.17 -2.04
CA TRP A 207 -8.19 -6.80 -3.35
C TRP A 207 -9.25 -6.57 -4.42
N LEU A 208 -10.31 -7.37 -4.45
CA LEU A 208 -11.43 -7.14 -5.37
C LEU A 208 -12.04 -5.75 -5.12
N ILE A 209 -12.28 -5.41 -3.85
CA ILE A 209 -12.83 -4.12 -3.46
C ILE A 209 -11.83 -2.99 -3.74
N THR A 210 -10.55 -3.16 -3.41
CA THR A 210 -9.48 -2.20 -3.70
C THR A 210 -9.36 -1.92 -5.21
N SER A 211 -9.54 -2.95 -6.03
CA SER A 211 -9.50 -2.79 -7.49
C SER A 211 -10.65 -1.90 -8.02
N PHE A 212 -11.84 -1.99 -7.45
CA PHE A 212 -12.92 -1.06 -7.77
C PHE A 212 -12.62 0.38 -7.30
N LEU A 213 -11.97 0.53 -6.13
CA LEU A 213 -11.50 1.85 -5.67
C LEU A 213 -10.49 2.45 -6.66
N LEU A 214 -9.52 1.66 -7.11
CA LEU A 214 -8.50 2.11 -8.08
C LEU A 214 -9.13 2.60 -9.39
N ILE A 215 -10.09 1.85 -9.94
CA ILE A 215 -10.78 2.25 -11.18
C ILE A 215 -11.56 3.55 -11.01
N GLY A 216 -12.13 3.79 -9.84
CA GLY A 216 -12.86 5.04 -9.56
C GLY A 216 -11.95 6.24 -9.26
N ALA A 217 -10.84 6.01 -8.54
CA ALA A 217 -10.00 7.08 -8.01
C ALA A 217 -8.90 7.54 -8.99
N MET A 218 -8.21 6.61 -9.66
CA MET A 218 -7.04 6.95 -10.50
C MET A 218 -7.36 7.85 -11.70
N PRO A 219 -8.48 7.70 -12.41
CA PRO A 219 -8.84 8.63 -13.49
C PRO A 219 -9.04 10.08 -13.00
N VAL A 220 -9.50 10.27 -11.76
CA VAL A 220 -9.68 11.60 -11.17
C VAL A 220 -8.32 12.25 -10.92
N LEU A 221 -7.35 11.50 -10.38
CA LEU A 221 -5.96 11.97 -10.26
C LEU A 221 -5.37 12.33 -11.62
N ALA A 222 -5.54 11.45 -12.61
CA ALA A 222 -5.07 11.72 -13.98
C ALA A 222 -5.68 13.01 -14.54
N GLY A 223 -6.97 13.25 -14.29
CA GLY A 223 -7.64 14.50 -14.63
C GLY A 223 -7.00 15.72 -13.96
N ALA A 224 -6.77 15.66 -12.64
CA ALA A 224 -6.15 16.75 -11.88
C ALA A 224 -4.77 17.14 -12.43
N VAL A 225 -3.90 16.15 -12.67
CA VAL A 225 -2.53 16.43 -13.17
C VAL A 225 -2.52 16.78 -14.66
N THR A 226 -3.53 16.37 -15.45
CA THR A 226 -3.71 16.84 -16.84
C THR A 226 -4.12 18.31 -16.86
N MET A 227 -5.06 18.71 -16.02
CA MET A 227 -5.45 20.12 -15.87
C MET A 227 -4.25 20.97 -15.41
N MET A 228 -3.43 20.47 -14.49
CA MET A 228 -2.18 21.11 -14.07
C MET A 228 -1.20 21.25 -15.23
N LEU A 229 -1.03 20.22 -16.05
CA LEU A 229 -0.15 20.24 -17.22
C LEU A 229 -0.59 21.31 -18.23
N THR A 230 -1.90 21.44 -18.45
CA THR A 230 -2.45 22.45 -19.37
C THR A 230 -2.34 23.87 -18.83
N ASP A 231 -2.52 24.07 -17.53
CA ASP A 231 -2.28 25.38 -16.89
C ASP A 231 -0.82 25.80 -17.02
N ARG A 232 0.12 24.86 -16.93
CA ARG A 232 1.55 25.13 -17.05
C ARG A 232 2.00 25.43 -18.49
N ASN A 233 1.45 24.74 -19.49
CA ASN A 233 2.04 24.70 -20.84
C ASN A 233 1.09 25.19 -21.94
N PHE A 234 -0.22 25.25 -21.71
CA PHE A 234 -1.20 25.51 -22.77
C PHE A 234 -2.11 26.74 -22.52
N GLY A 235 -1.79 27.53 -21.49
CA GLY A 235 -2.50 28.79 -21.19
C GLY A 235 -3.93 28.62 -20.68
N THR A 236 -4.29 27.43 -20.17
CA THR A 236 -5.52 27.27 -19.39
C THR A 236 -5.34 27.87 -17.99
N ALA A 237 -6.43 28.14 -17.30
CA ALA A 237 -6.43 28.76 -15.98
C ALA A 237 -7.38 28.03 -15.02
N PHE A 238 -7.36 26.70 -15.02
CA PHE A 238 -8.21 25.91 -14.13
C PHE A 238 -7.98 26.24 -12.66
N PHE A 239 -6.72 26.45 -12.29
CA PHE A 239 -6.28 26.65 -10.91
C PHE A 239 -5.65 28.05 -10.68
N ASP A 240 -5.73 28.93 -11.66
CA ASP A 240 -5.25 30.30 -11.55
C ASP A 240 -6.43 31.26 -11.32
N ALA A 241 -6.48 31.86 -10.13
CA ALA A 241 -7.53 32.81 -9.75
C ALA A 241 -7.54 34.08 -10.62
N ALA A 242 -6.39 34.54 -11.11
CA ALA A 242 -6.29 35.70 -11.98
C ALA A 242 -6.92 35.43 -13.36
N GLY A 243 -6.89 34.18 -13.81
CA GLY A 243 -7.54 33.73 -15.05
C GLY A 243 -9.01 33.28 -14.88
N GLY A 244 -9.58 33.39 -13.69
CA GLY A 244 -10.94 32.97 -13.37
C GLY A 244 -11.07 31.53 -12.85
N GLY A 245 -9.95 30.86 -12.59
CA GLY A 245 -9.90 29.52 -11.97
C GLY A 245 -9.90 29.58 -10.44
N ASP A 246 -9.72 28.40 -9.81
CA ASP A 246 -9.72 28.28 -8.35
C ASP A 246 -8.71 27.24 -7.87
N PRO A 247 -7.66 27.63 -7.11
CA PRO A 247 -6.72 26.68 -6.50
C PRO A 247 -7.40 25.69 -5.54
N VAL A 248 -8.49 26.06 -4.88
CA VAL A 248 -9.25 25.17 -3.99
C VAL A 248 -9.94 24.06 -4.79
N MET A 249 -10.33 24.31 -6.03
CA MET A 249 -10.84 23.27 -6.92
C MET A 249 -9.81 22.16 -7.14
N PHE A 250 -8.51 22.49 -7.27
CA PHE A 250 -7.46 21.47 -7.33
C PHE A 250 -7.49 20.57 -6.09
N GLN A 251 -7.61 21.16 -4.91
CA GLN A 251 -7.63 20.38 -3.65
C GLN A 251 -8.85 19.45 -3.60
N HIS A 252 -10.02 19.87 -4.04
CA HIS A 252 -11.20 19.00 -4.12
C HIS A 252 -10.99 17.82 -5.06
N ILE A 253 -10.48 18.06 -6.27
CA ILE A 253 -10.24 16.99 -7.25
C ILE A 253 -9.14 16.05 -6.75
N PHE A 254 -8.05 16.58 -6.20
CA PHE A 254 -6.98 15.78 -5.65
C PHE A 254 -7.47 14.89 -4.50
N TRP A 255 -8.21 15.45 -3.53
CA TRP A 255 -8.63 14.68 -2.35
C TRP A 255 -9.79 13.73 -2.63
N PHE A 256 -10.58 13.96 -3.66
CA PHE A 256 -11.53 12.96 -4.14
C PHE A 256 -10.82 11.67 -4.60
N PHE A 257 -9.60 11.77 -5.11
CA PHE A 257 -8.68 10.66 -5.27
C PHE A 257 -7.99 10.31 -3.93
N GLY A 258 -7.44 11.30 -3.25
CA GLY A 258 -6.46 11.12 -2.18
C GLY A 258 -7.00 10.39 -0.96
N HIS A 259 -8.26 10.56 -0.59
CA HIS A 259 -8.82 9.80 0.53
C HIS A 259 -9.12 8.33 0.16
N PRO A 260 -9.77 8.00 -0.98
CA PRO A 260 -9.80 6.62 -1.45
C PRO A 260 -8.42 5.97 -1.56
N GLU A 261 -7.37 6.72 -1.93
CA GLU A 261 -6.00 6.22 -2.03
C GLU A 261 -5.47 5.68 -0.70
N VAL A 262 -5.74 6.36 0.43
CA VAL A 262 -5.29 5.85 1.73
C VAL A 262 -5.99 4.53 2.11
N TYR A 263 -7.22 4.33 1.64
CA TYR A 263 -7.92 3.03 1.80
C TYR A 263 -7.46 1.98 0.79
N ILE A 264 -7.06 2.37 -0.40
CA ILE A 264 -6.37 1.48 -1.36
C ILE A 264 -5.10 0.92 -0.73
N MET A 265 -4.36 1.75 0.01
CA MET A 265 -3.14 1.32 0.69
C MET A 265 -3.37 0.44 1.92
N ILE A 266 -4.49 0.57 2.63
CA ILE A 266 -4.68 -0.17 3.89
C ILE A 266 -5.53 -1.44 3.75
N LEU A 267 -6.51 -1.48 2.85
CA LEU A 267 -7.43 -2.62 2.74
C LEU A 267 -6.72 -3.95 2.48
N PRO A 268 -5.70 -4.04 1.60
CA PRO A 268 -4.95 -5.28 1.42
C PRO A 268 -4.27 -5.76 2.71
N ALA A 269 -3.74 -4.82 3.52
CA ALA A 269 -3.18 -5.17 4.82
C ALA A 269 -4.24 -5.78 5.76
N PHE A 270 -5.45 -5.25 5.79
CA PHE A 270 -6.56 -5.84 6.54
C PHE A 270 -6.84 -7.28 6.12
N GLY A 271 -6.74 -7.58 4.82
CA GLY A 271 -6.84 -8.93 4.29
C GLY A 271 -5.74 -9.83 4.84
N ILE A 272 -4.49 -9.40 4.79
CA ILE A 272 -3.31 -10.14 5.29
C ILE A 272 -3.47 -10.46 6.77
N ILE A 273 -3.77 -9.47 7.60
CA ILE A 273 -3.95 -9.64 9.04
C ILE A 273 -5.07 -10.65 9.36
N SER A 274 -6.12 -10.65 8.53
CA SER A 274 -7.23 -11.59 8.64
C SER A 274 -6.87 -13.03 8.25
N HIS A 275 -5.74 -13.26 7.58
CA HIS A 275 -5.15 -14.60 7.37
C HIS A 275 -4.24 -15.02 8.52
N ILE A 276 -3.42 -14.10 9.00
CA ILE A 276 -2.38 -14.39 10.00
C ILE A 276 -2.98 -14.68 11.38
N ILE A 277 -3.90 -13.82 11.85
CA ILE A 277 -4.48 -13.97 13.19
C ILE A 277 -5.18 -15.33 13.38
N PRO A 278 -6.07 -15.80 12.48
CA PRO A 278 -6.70 -17.11 12.63
C PRO A 278 -5.69 -18.26 12.69
N THR A 279 -4.65 -18.18 11.85
CA THR A 279 -3.58 -19.19 11.79
C THR A 279 -2.91 -19.36 13.16
N PHE A 280 -2.46 -18.29 13.78
CA PHE A 280 -1.72 -18.35 15.04
C PHE A 280 -2.62 -18.31 16.28
N ALA A 281 -3.89 -17.96 16.16
CA ALA A 281 -4.90 -18.14 17.20
C ALA A 281 -5.49 -19.56 17.19
N ARG A 282 -5.26 -20.34 16.11
CA ARG A 282 -5.81 -21.68 15.88
C ARG A 282 -7.34 -21.71 16.02
N LYS A 283 -7.96 -20.70 15.46
CA LYS A 283 -9.42 -20.54 15.43
C LYS A 283 -9.87 -20.03 14.08
N PRO A 284 -11.09 -20.37 13.64
CA PRO A 284 -11.71 -19.72 12.49
C PRO A 284 -11.81 -18.21 12.72
N LEU A 285 -11.77 -17.45 11.62
CA LEU A 285 -11.94 -16.01 11.68
C LEU A 285 -13.35 -15.66 12.18
N PHE A 286 -13.42 -14.91 13.27
CA PHE A 286 -14.69 -14.44 13.80
C PHE A 286 -15.34 -13.43 12.85
N GLY A 287 -16.61 -13.65 12.53
CA GLY A 287 -17.41 -12.70 11.78
C GLY A 287 -16.96 -12.48 10.33
N TYR A 288 -16.58 -13.52 9.61
CA TYR A 288 -16.12 -13.41 8.21
C TYR A 288 -17.04 -12.54 7.34
N SER A 289 -18.35 -12.80 7.31
CA SER A 289 -19.29 -12.01 6.49
C SER A 289 -19.30 -10.53 6.91
N SER A 290 -19.25 -10.23 8.20
CA SER A 290 -19.16 -8.86 8.67
C SER A 290 -17.85 -8.18 8.29
N MET A 291 -16.74 -8.95 8.17
CA MET A 291 -15.47 -8.45 7.66
C MET A 291 -15.54 -8.05 6.18
N VAL A 292 -16.23 -8.85 5.36
CA VAL A 292 -16.47 -8.54 3.94
C VAL A 292 -17.32 -7.28 3.80
N TYR A 293 -18.46 -7.22 4.52
CA TYR A 293 -19.35 -6.05 4.46
C TYR A 293 -18.70 -4.78 5.03
N ALA A 294 -17.92 -4.91 6.11
CA ALA A 294 -17.16 -3.78 6.64
C ALA A 294 -16.14 -3.25 5.63
N THR A 295 -15.45 -4.13 4.90
CA THR A 295 -14.52 -3.72 3.84
C THR A 295 -15.23 -2.95 2.72
N ALA A 296 -16.37 -3.46 2.25
CA ALA A 296 -17.18 -2.80 1.22
C ALA A 296 -17.73 -1.43 1.72
N SER A 297 -18.16 -1.36 2.98
CA SER A 297 -18.65 -0.12 3.59
C SER A 297 -17.55 0.95 3.68
N ILE A 298 -16.33 0.57 4.11
CA ILE A 298 -15.18 1.48 4.13
C ILE A 298 -14.90 2.02 2.72
N ALA A 299 -14.88 1.14 1.72
CA ALA A 299 -14.64 1.54 0.34
C ALA A 299 -15.68 2.53 -0.19
N PHE A 300 -16.96 2.27 0.04
CA PHE A 300 -18.04 3.18 -0.35
C PHE A 300 -17.91 4.53 0.35
N LEU A 301 -17.77 4.53 1.69
CA LEU A 301 -17.67 5.74 2.47
C LEU A 301 -16.44 6.57 2.08
N SER A 302 -15.36 5.95 1.62
CA SER A 302 -14.13 6.65 1.27
C SER A 302 -14.31 7.72 0.18
N TYR A 303 -15.32 7.61 -0.67
CA TYR A 303 -15.61 8.58 -1.73
C TYR A 303 -16.43 9.79 -1.29
N ILE A 304 -16.99 9.80 -0.08
CA ILE A 304 -17.89 10.86 0.37
C ILE A 304 -17.35 11.65 1.56
N VAL A 305 -16.06 11.53 1.86
CA VAL A 305 -15.42 12.12 3.06
C VAL A 305 -14.19 12.98 2.74
N TRP A 306 -13.79 13.12 1.50
CA TRP A 306 -12.48 13.66 1.09
C TRP A 306 -12.15 15.04 1.66
N ALA A 307 -13.14 15.93 1.86
CA ALA A 307 -12.86 17.32 2.21
C ALA A 307 -12.59 17.54 3.71
N HIS A 308 -12.49 16.47 4.53
CA HIS A 308 -11.88 16.59 5.84
C HIS A 308 -10.38 16.95 5.77
N HIS A 309 -9.74 16.77 4.62
CA HIS A 309 -8.40 17.30 4.36
C HIS A 309 -8.37 18.82 4.08
N MET A 310 -9.54 19.48 4.06
CA MET A 310 -9.70 20.84 3.58
C MET A 310 -10.49 21.74 4.55
N PHE A 311 -10.58 21.40 5.82
CA PHE A 311 -11.37 22.18 6.80
C PHE A 311 -10.91 23.64 6.93
N LEU A 312 -9.62 23.93 6.69
CA LEU A 312 -9.07 25.27 6.79
C LEU A 312 -9.02 26.05 5.46
N THR A 313 -9.70 25.58 4.42
CA THR A 313 -9.74 26.27 3.11
C THR A 313 -10.81 27.37 3.00
N GLY A 314 -11.56 27.64 4.08
CA GLY A 314 -12.69 28.57 4.08
C GLY A 314 -14.02 27.91 3.68
N MET A 315 -14.17 26.64 3.90
CA MET A 315 -15.39 25.89 3.64
C MET A 315 -16.57 26.43 4.47
N PRO A 316 -17.79 26.51 3.92
CA PRO A 316 -18.98 26.84 4.71
C PRO A 316 -19.21 25.84 5.86
N VAL A 317 -19.67 26.32 7.03
CA VAL A 317 -19.91 25.50 8.23
C VAL A 317 -20.77 24.26 7.94
N ALA A 318 -21.78 24.39 7.06
CA ALA A 318 -22.60 23.24 6.65
C ALA A 318 -21.77 22.14 5.95
N GLY A 319 -20.78 22.54 5.15
CA GLY A 319 -19.83 21.60 4.52
C GLY A 319 -18.90 20.96 5.54
N GLU A 320 -18.36 21.73 6.48
CA GLU A 320 -17.53 21.20 7.57
C GLU A 320 -18.29 20.17 8.40
N LEU A 321 -19.52 20.46 8.79
CA LEU A 321 -20.37 19.53 9.54
C LEU A 321 -20.66 18.25 8.75
N TYR A 322 -20.98 18.37 7.45
CA TYR A 322 -21.20 17.21 6.60
C TYR A 322 -19.96 16.30 6.55
N PHE A 323 -18.80 16.86 6.19
CA PHE A 323 -17.57 16.07 6.04
C PHE A 323 -17.08 15.52 7.38
N MET A 324 -17.27 16.22 8.50
CA MET A 324 -16.99 15.75 9.83
C MET A 324 -17.81 14.50 10.18
N TYR A 325 -19.14 14.57 10.06
CA TYR A 325 -20.02 13.45 10.38
C TYR A 325 -19.83 12.27 9.42
N ALA A 326 -19.70 12.52 8.12
CA ALA A 326 -19.43 11.48 7.13
C ALA A 326 -18.10 10.76 7.41
N THR A 327 -17.05 11.49 7.81
CA THR A 327 -15.76 10.93 8.22
C THR A 327 -15.87 10.04 9.44
N MET A 328 -16.64 10.46 10.44
CA MET A 328 -16.86 9.67 11.66
C MET A 328 -17.53 8.33 11.39
N LEU A 329 -18.37 8.23 10.35
CA LEU A 329 -19.04 6.97 9.99
C LEU A 329 -18.05 5.87 9.59
N ILE A 330 -16.88 6.20 9.07
CA ILE A 330 -15.86 5.20 8.68
C ILE A 330 -15.28 4.47 9.90
N ALA A 331 -15.31 5.10 11.07
CA ALA A 331 -14.86 4.48 12.31
C ALA A 331 -15.69 3.23 12.68
N VAL A 332 -16.97 3.19 12.30
CA VAL A 332 -17.87 2.06 12.64
C VAL A 332 -17.43 0.77 11.94
N PRO A 333 -17.36 0.67 10.59
CA PRO A 333 -16.90 -0.56 9.94
C PRO A 333 -15.42 -0.88 10.24
N THR A 334 -14.58 0.12 10.48
CA THR A 334 -13.20 -0.10 10.92
C THR A 334 -13.16 -0.72 12.32
N GLY A 335 -13.98 -0.25 13.23
CA GLY A 335 -14.15 -0.82 14.57
C GLY A 335 -14.63 -2.27 14.52
N VAL A 336 -15.58 -2.60 13.63
CA VAL A 336 -16.02 -3.99 13.42
C VAL A 336 -14.82 -4.89 13.07
N LYS A 337 -13.90 -4.44 12.21
CA LYS A 337 -12.71 -5.23 11.87
C LYS A 337 -11.80 -5.45 13.07
N VAL A 338 -11.47 -4.40 13.81
CA VAL A 338 -10.62 -4.49 15.00
C VAL A 338 -11.24 -5.43 16.04
N PHE A 339 -12.53 -5.28 16.34
CA PHE A 339 -13.22 -6.16 17.28
C PHE A 339 -13.26 -7.62 16.80
N ASN A 340 -13.43 -7.87 15.50
CA ASN A 340 -13.43 -9.22 14.96
C ASN A 340 -12.04 -9.87 15.05
N TRP A 341 -10.95 -9.13 14.87
CA TRP A 341 -9.58 -9.64 15.10
C TRP A 341 -9.37 -9.98 16.58
N VAL A 342 -9.79 -9.11 17.49
CA VAL A 342 -9.71 -9.36 18.94
C VAL A 342 -10.57 -10.58 19.33
N ALA A 343 -11.80 -10.68 18.81
CA ALA A 343 -12.69 -11.82 19.06
C ALA A 343 -12.14 -13.14 18.49
N THR A 344 -11.41 -13.09 17.36
CA THR A 344 -10.71 -14.27 16.83
C THR A 344 -9.62 -14.75 17.79
N MET A 345 -8.88 -13.83 18.39
CA MET A 345 -7.83 -14.14 19.36
C MET A 345 -8.39 -14.59 20.73
N TRP A 346 -9.57 -14.10 21.09
CA TRP A 346 -10.19 -14.39 22.38
C TRP A 346 -10.42 -15.88 22.59
N LYS A 347 -9.89 -16.43 23.67
CA LYS A 347 -9.90 -17.87 23.98
C LYS A 347 -9.27 -18.75 22.86
N GLY A 348 -8.39 -18.19 22.04
CA GLY A 348 -7.59 -18.92 21.07
C GLY A 348 -6.37 -19.57 21.72
N SER A 349 -5.85 -20.61 21.10
CA SER A 349 -4.57 -21.24 21.47
C SER A 349 -3.44 -20.53 20.75
N MET A 350 -3.12 -19.31 21.19
CA MET A 350 -2.20 -18.41 20.48
C MET A 350 -0.75 -18.87 20.58
N THR A 351 -0.04 -18.75 19.46
CA THR A 351 1.40 -18.84 19.36
C THR A 351 1.97 -17.56 18.76
N PHE A 352 3.26 -17.27 19.06
CA PHE A 352 3.85 -15.95 18.81
C PHE A 352 5.07 -16.06 17.88
N GLU A 353 4.87 -16.70 16.73
CA GLU A 353 5.82 -16.66 15.63
C GLU A 353 5.87 -15.26 15.01
N THR A 354 6.93 -14.97 14.29
CA THR A 354 7.19 -13.64 13.75
C THR A 354 5.99 -13.01 13.02
N PRO A 355 5.25 -13.69 12.13
CA PRO A 355 4.09 -13.07 11.47
C PRO A 355 3.01 -12.63 12.46
N MET A 356 2.77 -13.40 13.52
CA MET A 356 1.79 -13.06 14.54
C MET A 356 2.19 -11.85 15.36
N LEU A 357 3.47 -11.66 15.66
CA LEU A 357 3.96 -10.47 16.35
C LEU A 357 3.67 -9.20 15.53
N TRP A 358 3.92 -9.25 14.22
CA TRP A 358 3.60 -8.14 13.32
C TRP A 358 2.10 -7.88 13.25
N ALA A 359 1.27 -8.93 13.21
CA ALA A 359 -0.19 -8.79 13.21
C ALA A 359 -0.73 -8.19 14.51
N LEU A 360 -0.21 -8.59 15.66
CA LEU A 360 -0.59 -8.02 16.96
C LEU A 360 -0.19 -6.53 17.06
N SER A 361 1.05 -6.24 16.67
CA SER A 361 1.54 -4.86 16.61
C SER A 361 0.71 -4.00 15.67
N PHE A 362 0.33 -4.55 14.49
CA PHE A 362 -0.59 -3.89 13.56
C PHE A 362 -1.91 -3.53 14.24
N VAL A 363 -2.60 -4.49 14.86
CA VAL A 363 -3.91 -4.24 15.48
C VAL A 363 -3.81 -3.15 16.54
N PHE A 364 -2.79 -3.19 17.38
CA PHE A 364 -2.59 -2.22 18.45
C PHE A 364 -2.23 -0.83 17.92
N LEU A 365 -1.18 -0.73 17.11
CA LEU A 365 -0.65 0.56 16.65
C LEU A 365 -1.55 1.23 15.60
N PHE A 366 -2.14 0.44 14.71
CA PHE A 366 -3.15 0.97 13.78
C PHE A 366 -4.36 1.55 14.53
N THR A 367 -4.78 0.96 15.64
CA THR A 367 -5.86 1.50 16.47
C THR A 367 -5.49 2.84 17.09
N ILE A 368 -4.25 3.01 17.55
CA ILE A 368 -3.73 4.33 18.01
C ILE A 368 -3.79 5.35 16.86
N GLY A 369 -3.35 4.97 15.65
CA GLY A 369 -3.47 5.80 14.45
C GLY A 369 -4.91 6.14 14.10
N GLY A 370 -5.85 5.22 14.29
CA GLY A 370 -7.28 5.46 14.12
C GLY A 370 -7.83 6.48 15.12
N PHE A 371 -7.43 6.45 16.37
CA PHE A 371 -7.84 7.45 17.37
C PHE A 371 -7.32 8.84 17.05
N SER A 372 -6.06 8.99 16.63
CA SER A 372 -5.56 10.29 16.15
C SER A 372 -6.29 10.76 14.89
N GLY A 373 -6.72 9.83 14.02
CA GLY A 373 -7.56 10.13 12.86
C GLY A 373 -8.94 10.65 13.23
N LEU A 374 -9.57 10.11 14.26
CA LEU A 374 -10.82 10.66 14.79
C LEU A 374 -10.66 12.10 15.27
N MET A 375 -9.54 12.42 15.92
CA MET A 375 -9.25 13.80 16.36
C MET A 375 -9.12 14.75 15.15
N LEU A 376 -8.41 14.34 14.11
CA LEU A 376 -8.26 15.12 12.87
C LEU A 376 -9.57 15.24 12.07
N GLY A 377 -10.43 14.23 12.16
CA GLY A 377 -11.73 14.23 11.49
C GLY A 377 -12.77 15.16 12.13
N ILE A 378 -12.49 15.73 13.29
CA ILE A 378 -13.34 16.70 13.99
C ILE A 378 -12.91 18.11 13.61
N ALA A 379 -13.70 18.82 12.79
CA ALA A 379 -13.34 20.12 12.25
C ALA A 379 -12.85 21.14 13.32
N PRO A 380 -13.54 21.36 14.43
CA PRO A 380 -13.04 22.24 15.48
C PRO A 380 -11.67 21.86 16.08
N ALA A 381 -11.36 20.56 16.14
CA ALA A 381 -10.06 20.09 16.62
C ALA A 381 -8.98 20.24 15.55
N ASP A 382 -9.33 20.04 14.28
CA ASP A 382 -8.40 20.14 13.15
C ASP A 382 -7.88 21.56 12.93
N ILE A 383 -8.59 22.59 13.39
CA ILE A 383 -8.08 23.97 13.44
C ILE A 383 -6.71 24.05 14.14
N GLN A 384 -6.52 23.27 15.21
CA GLN A 384 -5.23 23.21 15.93
C GLN A 384 -4.22 22.25 15.27
N TYR A 385 -4.68 21.18 14.64
CA TYR A 385 -3.81 20.09 14.20
C TYR A 385 -3.42 20.16 12.74
N HIS A 386 -4.22 20.83 11.90
CA HIS A 386 -4.01 20.88 10.46
C HIS A 386 -2.62 21.41 10.11
N ASP A 387 -1.96 20.73 9.16
CA ASP A 387 -0.59 21.04 8.72
C ASP A 387 0.47 21.10 9.82
N THR A 388 0.25 20.44 10.94
CA THR A 388 1.23 20.24 12.01
C THR A 388 1.81 18.82 12.00
N TYR A 389 2.83 18.58 12.84
CA TYR A 389 3.39 17.25 13.07
C TYR A 389 2.41 16.25 13.70
N PHE A 390 1.26 16.70 14.23
CA PHE A 390 0.21 15.80 14.66
C PHE A 390 -0.36 14.99 13.48
N VAL A 391 -0.54 15.63 12.32
CA VAL A 391 -0.95 14.96 11.08
C VAL A 391 0.12 13.95 10.62
N VAL A 392 1.40 14.32 10.73
CA VAL A 392 2.52 13.43 10.38
C VAL A 392 2.53 12.19 11.28
N ALA A 393 2.36 12.37 12.58
CA ALA A 393 2.25 11.27 13.53
C ALA A 393 1.08 10.34 13.17
N HIS A 394 -0.11 10.93 12.92
CA HIS A 394 -1.30 10.17 12.55
C HIS A 394 -1.07 9.29 11.33
N PHE A 395 -0.70 9.87 10.20
CA PHE A 395 -0.64 9.07 8.99
C PHE A 395 0.52 8.06 8.98
N HIS A 396 1.61 8.29 9.72
CA HIS A 396 2.63 7.27 9.90
C HIS A 396 2.15 6.10 10.77
N TYR A 397 1.31 6.34 11.77
CA TYR A 397 0.69 5.24 12.54
C TYR A 397 -0.27 4.40 11.68
N VAL A 398 -0.99 4.96 10.70
CA VAL A 398 -1.86 4.17 9.83
C VAL A 398 -1.17 3.62 8.59
N LEU A 399 -0.13 4.30 8.05
CA LEU A 399 0.60 3.84 6.87
C LEU A 399 1.78 2.93 7.22
N VAL A 400 2.64 3.32 8.18
CA VAL A 400 3.81 2.52 8.54
C VAL A 400 3.37 1.34 9.41
N THR A 401 2.76 1.58 10.56
CA THR A 401 2.31 0.48 11.43
C THR A 401 1.03 -0.21 10.94
N GLY A 402 0.40 0.33 9.91
CA GLY A 402 -0.68 -0.28 9.16
C GLY A 402 -0.16 -0.95 7.88
N ALA A 403 -0.07 -0.23 6.77
CA ALA A 403 0.22 -0.81 5.47
C ALA A 403 1.60 -1.51 5.42
N LEU A 404 2.68 -0.86 5.86
CA LEU A 404 4.02 -1.47 5.83
C LEU A 404 4.13 -2.66 6.79
N TRP A 405 3.52 -2.61 7.99
CA TRP A 405 3.44 -3.77 8.90
C TRP A 405 2.72 -4.95 8.26
N GLY A 406 1.61 -4.68 7.56
CA GLY A 406 0.91 -5.69 6.78
C GLY A 406 1.78 -6.34 5.71
N ILE A 407 2.58 -5.55 4.97
CA ILE A 407 3.52 -6.05 3.97
C ILE A 407 4.61 -6.92 4.62
N ILE A 408 5.24 -6.44 5.70
CA ILE A 408 6.30 -7.20 6.40
C ILE A 408 5.73 -8.49 7.00
N ALA A 409 4.54 -8.43 7.60
CA ALA A 409 3.84 -9.61 8.10
C ALA A 409 3.58 -10.63 6.99
N ALA A 410 3.13 -10.18 5.81
CA ALA A 410 2.92 -11.03 4.64
C ALA A 410 4.22 -11.66 4.16
N VAL A 411 5.31 -10.88 4.09
CA VAL A 411 6.63 -11.42 3.71
C VAL A 411 7.01 -12.55 4.65
N PHE A 412 7.02 -12.37 5.95
CA PHE A 412 7.37 -13.43 6.88
C PHE A 412 6.39 -14.61 6.87
N TYR A 413 5.10 -14.37 6.56
CA TYR A 413 4.09 -15.42 6.52
C TYR A 413 4.21 -16.29 5.27
N TRP A 414 4.42 -15.72 4.07
CA TRP A 414 4.46 -16.44 2.80
C TRP A 414 5.88 -16.68 2.25
N LEU A 415 6.94 -16.09 2.83
CA LEU A 415 8.33 -16.31 2.37
C LEU A 415 8.71 -17.79 2.28
N PRO A 416 8.30 -18.67 3.22
CA PRO A 416 8.57 -20.10 3.09
C PRO A 416 7.90 -20.72 1.85
N LYS A 417 6.72 -20.24 1.47
CA LYS A 417 6.00 -20.68 0.28
C LYS A 417 6.70 -20.25 -1.00
N TRP A 418 7.24 -19.02 -1.03
CA TRP A 418 7.92 -18.47 -2.20
C TRP A 418 9.31 -19.08 -2.43
N THR A 419 10.06 -19.26 -1.36
CA THR A 419 11.46 -19.69 -1.43
C THR A 419 11.66 -21.19 -1.22
N GLY A 420 10.69 -21.87 -0.63
CA GLY A 420 10.85 -23.24 -0.14
C GLY A 420 11.76 -23.34 1.09
N LYS A 421 12.06 -22.22 1.76
CA LYS A 421 13.01 -22.14 2.86
C LYS A 421 12.47 -21.34 4.04
N MET A 422 12.83 -21.74 5.25
CA MET A 422 12.54 -21.00 6.48
C MET A 422 13.65 -20.00 6.78
N TYR A 423 13.25 -18.81 7.19
CA TYR A 423 14.14 -17.78 7.70
C TYR A 423 14.56 -18.04 9.16
N ASN A 424 15.56 -17.30 9.64
CA ASN A 424 15.99 -17.35 11.04
C ASN A 424 14.98 -16.61 11.93
N GLU A 425 14.14 -17.38 12.63
CA GLU A 425 13.07 -16.87 13.49
C GLU A 425 13.59 -15.94 14.61
N ARG A 426 14.76 -16.25 15.18
CA ARG A 426 15.35 -15.40 16.23
C ARG A 426 15.71 -14.00 15.70
N LEU A 427 16.36 -13.94 14.53
CA LEU A 427 16.70 -12.67 13.91
C LEU A 427 15.45 -11.90 13.48
N ALA A 428 14.45 -12.60 12.96
CA ALA A 428 13.17 -12.01 12.57
C ALA A 428 12.45 -11.38 13.78
N LYS A 429 12.46 -12.03 14.95
CA LYS A 429 11.92 -11.44 16.19
C LYS A 429 12.74 -10.26 16.70
N ILE A 430 14.08 -10.31 16.58
CA ILE A 430 14.94 -9.15 16.91
C ILE A 430 14.59 -7.96 16.01
N HIS A 431 14.47 -8.19 14.69
CA HIS A 431 14.03 -7.16 13.74
C HIS A 431 12.67 -6.57 14.15
N PHE A 432 11.69 -7.40 14.47
CA PHE A 432 10.38 -6.98 14.92
C PHE A 432 10.45 -6.01 16.11
N TRP A 433 11.21 -6.37 17.16
CA TRP A 433 11.31 -5.55 18.36
C TRP A 433 12.04 -4.23 18.09
N ILE A 434 13.14 -4.25 17.35
CA ILE A 434 13.84 -3.03 16.97
C ILE A 434 12.91 -2.11 16.19
N ALA A 435 12.25 -2.62 15.14
CA ALA A 435 11.35 -1.83 14.30
C ALA A 435 10.16 -1.27 15.10
N THR A 436 9.52 -2.10 15.94
CA THR A 436 8.33 -1.68 16.69
C THR A 436 8.66 -0.66 17.77
N ILE A 437 9.76 -0.81 18.49
CA ILE A 437 10.18 0.17 19.49
C ILE A 437 10.57 1.48 18.79
N SER A 438 11.42 1.40 17.78
CA SER A 438 11.96 2.59 17.12
C SER A 438 10.88 3.39 16.37
N VAL A 439 9.88 2.76 15.74
CA VAL A 439 8.79 3.49 15.10
C VAL A 439 7.97 4.30 16.11
N ASN A 440 7.73 3.76 17.31
CA ASN A 440 7.04 4.49 18.37
C ASN A 440 7.90 5.65 18.93
N VAL A 441 9.21 5.42 19.10
CA VAL A 441 10.14 6.50 19.51
C VAL A 441 10.19 7.60 18.46
N THR A 442 10.04 7.25 17.17
CA THR A 442 10.02 8.22 16.07
C THR A 442 8.73 9.04 16.04
N PHE A 443 7.57 8.39 16.00
CA PHE A 443 6.33 9.07 15.63
C PHE A 443 5.44 9.42 16.81
N PHE A 444 5.53 8.74 17.95
CA PHE A 444 4.70 9.07 19.10
C PHE A 444 4.97 10.48 19.65
N PRO A 445 6.25 10.93 19.81
CA PRO A 445 6.57 12.30 20.21
C PRO A 445 6.03 13.38 19.28
N GLN A 446 5.87 13.06 17.98
CA GLN A 446 5.39 14.02 16.99
C GLN A 446 3.92 14.45 17.21
N HIS A 447 3.11 13.65 17.92
CA HIS A 447 1.78 14.09 18.36
C HIS A 447 1.86 15.33 19.27
N PHE A 448 2.81 15.34 20.19
CA PHE A 448 2.96 16.43 21.17
C PHE A 448 3.50 17.69 20.56
N ILE A 449 4.53 17.61 19.71
CA ILE A 449 5.05 18.80 19.03
C ILE A 449 4.04 19.37 18.03
N GLY A 450 3.24 18.50 17.39
CA GLY A 450 2.14 18.94 16.53
C GLY A 450 1.02 19.62 17.32
N LEU A 451 0.64 19.06 18.48
CA LEU A 451 -0.32 19.68 19.40
C LEU A 451 0.16 21.04 19.90
N ALA A 452 1.46 21.18 20.13
CA ALA A 452 2.10 22.45 20.51
C ALA A 452 2.30 23.43 19.34
N GLY A 453 1.87 23.08 18.11
CA GLY A 453 1.83 23.96 16.95
C GLY A 453 3.04 23.90 16.03
N MET A 454 3.92 22.89 16.12
CA MET A 454 5.02 22.74 15.16
C MET A 454 4.47 22.40 13.77
N PRO A 455 4.67 23.26 12.74
CA PRO A 455 4.24 22.97 11.38
C PRO A 455 5.01 21.79 10.78
N ARG A 456 4.40 21.09 9.84
CA ARG A 456 5.08 20.06 9.02
C ARG A 456 5.76 20.69 7.81
N ARG A 457 6.65 19.94 7.14
CA ARG A 457 7.34 20.33 5.89
C ARG A 457 8.22 21.58 6.05
N ILE A 458 8.84 21.73 7.21
CA ILE A 458 9.77 22.83 7.49
C ILE A 458 11.18 22.27 7.75
N PRO A 459 12.24 22.90 7.21
CA PRO A 459 13.62 22.46 7.42
C PRO A 459 14.20 22.91 8.76
N ASP A 460 13.58 23.86 9.44
CA ASP A 460 14.00 24.44 10.71
C ASP A 460 12.79 24.64 11.64
N TYR A 461 13.01 24.69 12.94
CA TYR A 461 11.96 24.78 13.96
C TYR A 461 12.42 25.54 15.20
N ALA A 462 11.46 26.04 15.98
CA ALA A 462 11.73 26.77 17.22
C ALA A 462 12.38 25.87 18.29
N LEU A 463 13.27 26.42 19.08
CA LEU A 463 14.07 25.71 20.09
C LEU A 463 13.23 24.90 21.08
N GLN A 464 12.00 25.31 21.37
CA GLN A 464 11.07 24.59 22.24
C GLN A 464 10.72 23.17 21.77
N PHE A 465 10.94 22.85 20.49
CA PHE A 465 10.68 21.53 19.91
C PHE A 465 11.92 20.63 19.82
N ALA A 466 13.09 21.11 20.29
CA ALA A 466 14.38 20.46 20.06
C ALA A 466 14.43 19.05 20.67
N ASP A 467 14.05 18.88 21.93
CA ASP A 467 14.17 17.60 22.64
C ASP A 467 13.30 16.50 21.99
N PHE A 468 12.07 16.84 21.60
CA PHE A 468 11.18 15.88 20.92
C PHE A 468 11.68 15.52 19.51
N ASN A 469 12.25 16.50 18.78
CA ASN A 469 12.84 16.23 17.48
C ASN A 469 14.10 15.36 17.58
N LEU A 470 14.94 15.60 18.60
CA LEU A 470 16.10 14.76 18.89
C LEU A 470 15.67 13.30 19.14
N VAL A 471 14.71 13.07 20.03
CA VAL A 471 14.19 11.72 20.33
C VAL A 471 13.61 11.07 19.07
N SER A 472 12.79 11.81 18.31
CA SER A 472 12.19 11.34 17.07
C SER A 472 13.27 10.97 16.02
N SER A 473 14.34 11.74 15.90
CA SER A 473 15.44 11.46 14.95
C SER A 473 16.24 10.22 15.36
N ILE A 474 16.57 10.07 16.64
CA ILE A 474 17.24 8.86 17.16
C ILE A 474 16.39 7.61 16.87
N GLY A 475 15.08 7.68 17.13
CA GLY A 475 14.14 6.61 16.79
C GLY A 475 14.17 6.28 15.29
N SER A 476 14.15 7.30 14.43
CA SER A 476 14.13 7.11 12.98
C SER A 476 15.42 6.45 12.46
N PHE A 477 16.58 6.78 13.01
CA PHE A 477 17.84 6.13 12.65
C PHE A 477 17.84 4.66 13.05
N ALA A 478 17.37 4.34 14.25
CA ALA A 478 17.21 2.93 14.69
C ALA A 478 16.22 2.18 13.80
N PHE A 479 15.12 2.82 13.39
CA PHE A 479 14.14 2.26 12.47
C PHE A 479 14.75 2.02 11.08
N GLY A 480 15.48 2.97 10.52
CA GLY A 480 16.19 2.81 9.24
C GLY A 480 17.21 1.67 9.29
N LEU A 481 18.01 1.58 10.37
CA LEU A 481 18.95 0.48 10.56
C LEU A 481 18.28 -0.89 10.66
N SER A 482 17.05 -0.97 11.17
CA SER A 482 16.30 -2.22 11.23
C SER A 482 16.08 -2.85 9.85
N PHE A 483 15.99 -2.05 8.78
CA PHE A 483 15.85 -2.55 7.41
C PHE A 483 17.13 -3.17 6.85
N ILE A 484 18.30 -2.82 7.37
CA ILE A 484 19.54 -3.53 7.07
C ILE A 484 19.46 -4.97 7.60
N LEU A 485 18.97 -5.13 8.84
CA LEU A 485 18.74 -6.47 9.41
C LEU A 485 17.65 -7.21 8.63
N PHE A 486 16.56 -6.55 8.23
CA PHE A 486 15.52 -7.15 7.41
C PHE A 486 16.07 -7.67 6.08
N THR A 487 16.87 -6.84 5.40
CA THR A 487 17.56 -7.22 4.16
C THR A 487 18.46 -8.45 4.37
N TYR A 488 19.24 -8.45 5.45
CA TYR A 488 20.08 -9.60 5.80
C TYR A 488 19.26 -10.89 6.00
N ILE A 489 18.15 -10.80 6.73
CA ILE A 489 17.26 -11.96 6.99
C ILE A 489 16.71 -12.54 5.68
N LEU A 490 16.27 -11.67 4.74
CA LEU A 490 15.77 -12.10 3.43
C LEU A 490 16.87 -12.80 2.61
N VAL A 491 18.03 -12.18 2.51
CA VAL A 491 19.16 -12.73 1.74
C VAL A 491 19.65 -14.05 2.35
N ASP A 492 19.77 -14.11 3.66
CA ASP A 492 20.18 -15.33 4.37
C ASP A 492 19.14 -16.45 4.17
N CYS A 493 17.86 -16.15 4.27
CA CYS A 493 16.78 -17.11 3.97
C CYS A 493 16.90 -17.67 2.55
N ILE A 494 17.04 -16.81 1.56
CA ILE A 494 17.13 -17.21 0.15
C ILE A 494 18.38 -18.07 -0.11
N ARG A 495 19.53 -17.73 0.50
CA ARG A 495 20.81 -18.43 0.28
C ARG A 495 20.93 -19.67 1.15
N ASN A 496 20.74 -19.54 2.45
CA ASN A 496 21.14 -20.50 3.48
C ASN A 496 19.97 -21.07 4.28
N GLY A 497 18.73 -20.62 4.03
CA GLY A 497 17.55 -21.05 4.79
C GLY A 497 17.35 -22.57 4.76
N LYS A 498 16.87 -23.13 5.85
CA LYS A 498 16.51 -24.55 5.93
C LYS A 498 15.29 -24.84 5.05
N PRO A 499 15.18 -26.03 4.44
CA PRO A 499 13.99 -26.41 3.69
C PRO A 499 12.72 -26.22 4.53
N ALA A 500 11.70 -25.63 3.92
CA ALA A 500 10.39 -25.45 4.52
C ALA A 500 9.42 -26.57 4.11
N GLU A 501 8.51 -26.92 5.01
CA GLU A 501 7.36 -27.77 4.66
C GLU A 501 6.39 -27.01 3.75
N ALA A 502 5.56 -27.74 3.02
CA ALA A 502 4.51 -27.12 2.18
C ALA A 502 3.54 -26.26 3.01
N ARG A 503 3.29 -26.63 4.26
CA ARG A 503 2.48 -25.89 5.22
C ARG A 503 3.27 -25.70 6.53
N PRO A 504 4.18 -24.72 6.58
CA PRO A 504 5.04 -24.53 7.76
C PRO A 504 4.24 -24.06 8.99
N TRP A 505 3.11 -23.42 8.76
CA TRP A 505 2.14 -23.05 9.78
C TRP A 505 1.02 -24.09 9.79
N GLY A 506 1.07 -25.08 10.65
CA GLY A 506 0.19 -26.26 10.63
C GLY A 506 -1.31 -25.98 10.63
N SER A 507 -1.71 -24.81 11.17
CA SER A 507 -3.10 -24.33 11.22
C SER A 507 -3.47 -23.36 10.11
N ALA A 508 -2.56 -23.05 9.17
CA ALA A 508 -2.85 -22.17 8.05
C ALA A 508 -3.94 -22.77 7.14
N LYS A 509 -4.88 -21.94 6.72
CA LYS A 509 -5.96 -22.28 5.80
C LYS A 509 -5.82 -21.47 4.51
N GLY A 510 -6.18 -22.07 3.39
CA GLY A 510 -6.13 -21.49 2.06
C GLY A 510 -5.58 -22.48 1.03
N LEU A 511 -6.08 -22.40 -0.20
CA LEU A 511 -5.63 -23.27 -1.30
C LEU A 511 -4.13 -23.14 -1.59
N GLU A 512 -3.55 -21.98 -1.36
CA GLU A 512 -2.10 -21.76 -1.52
C GLU A 512 -1.25 -22.66 -0.62
N TRP A 513 -1.80 -23.11 0.50
CA TRP A 513 -1.10 -24.01 1.44
C TRP A 513 -1.19 -25.48 1.05
N THR A 514 -2.05 -25.84 0.09
CA THR A 514 -2.10 -27.20 -0.48
C THR A 514 -0.98 -27.44 -1.50
N LEU A 515 -0.41 -26.39 -2.04
CA LEU A 515 0.66 -26.43 -3.04
C LEU A 515 2.03 -26.73 -2.40
N ALA A 516 2.97 -27.20 -3.21
CA ALA A 516 4.35 -27.43 -2.79
C ALA A 516 5.06 -26.13 -2.32
N ALA A 517 6.18 -26.27 -1.62
CA ALA A 517 7.09 -25.18 -1.29
C ALA A 517 8.52 -25.55 -1.73
N PRO A 518 9.16 -24.79 -2.66
CA PRO A 518 8.57 -23.65 -3.39
C PRO A 518 7.45 -24.08 -4.32
N VAL A 519 6.57 -23.13 -4.65
CA VAL A 519 5.43 -23.36 -5.56
C VAL A 519 5.93 -23.65 -6.97
N ALA A 520 5.33 -24.62 -7.65
CA ALA A 520 5.64 -24.94 -9.04
C ALA A 520 5.36 -23.77 -9.98
N TYR A 521 6.01 -23.75 -11.16
CA TYR A 521 5.84 -22.68 -12.15
C TYR A 521 4.41 -22.58 -12.67
N HIS A 522 3.75 -23.71 -12.92
CA HIS A 522 2.32 -23.83 -13.21
C HIS A 522 1.60 -24.46 -12.02
N THR A 523 0.41 -24.00 -11.70
CA THR A 523 -0.41 -24.46 -10.58
C THR A 523 -1.84 -24.68 -11.05
N PHE A 524 -2.54 -25.65 -10.45
CA PHE A 524 -3.93 -25.95 -10.74
C PHE A 524 -4.18 -26.34 -12.21
N ASP A 525 -3.47 -27.37 -12.70
CA ASP A 525 -3.78 -28.00 -13.99
C ASP A 525 -5.24 -28.48 -14.03
N GLU A 526 -5.78 -28.91 -12.89
CA GLU A 526 -7.19 -29.18 -12.66
C GLU A 526 -7.74 -28.23 -11.56
N PRO A 527 -8.94 -27.65 -11.76
CA PRO A 527 -9.54 -26.77 -10.76
C PRO A 527 -9.81 -27.51 -9.44
N PRO A 528 -9.60 -26.87 -8.28
CA PRO A 528 -9.95 -27.45 -6.99
C PRO A 528 -11.43 -27.78 -6.88
N THR A 529 -11.73 -28.94 -6.29
CA THR A 529 -13.09 -29.43 -6.03
C THR A 529 -13.76 -28.65 -4.89
N ARG A 530 -15.10 -28.73 -4.82
CA ARG A 530 -15.87 -28.14 -3.71
C ARG A 530 -15.39 -28.63 -2.32
N ALA A 531 -15.04 -29.89 -2.19
CA ALA A 531 -14.57 -30.47 -0.93
C ALA A 531 -13.23 -29.85 -0.50
N GLU A 532 -12.29 -29.68 -1.41
CA GLU A 532 -11.00 -29.03 -1.16
C GLU A 532 -11.19 -27.56 -0.78
N ILE A 533 -12.03 -26.83 -1.50
CA ILE A 533 -12.32 -25.42 -1.20
C ILE A 533 -12.88 -25.28 0.22
N LEU A 534 -13.83 -26.14 0.62
CA LEU A 534 -14.43 -26.08 1.96
C LEU A 534 -13.45 -26.51 3.05
N ALA A 535 -12.58 -27.50 2.80
CA ALA A 535 -11.55 -27.92 3.76
C ALA A 535 -10.54 -26.82 4.07
N GLU A 536 -10.27 -25.96 3.10
CA GLU A 536 -9.33 -24.83 3.21
C GLU A 536 -10.02 -23.48 3.51
N SER A 537 -11.31 -23.47 3.77
CA SER A 537 -12.05 -22.24 4.09
C SER A 537 -11.66 -21.65 5.45
N GLN A 538 -11.56 -20.34 5.53
CA GLN A 538 -11.25 -19.59 6.76
C GLN A 538 -12.39 -19.61 7.78
N HIS A 539 -13.57 -20.11 7.41
CA HIS A 539 -14.75 -20.14 8.29
C HIS A 539 -15.01 -21.52 8.90
N SER A 540 -14.30 -22.55 8.46
CA SER A 540 -14.48 -23.93 8.92
C SER A 540 -13.57 -24.29 10.10
#